data_ad0b46fe0e6320b080434b77f2a8089e
#
_entry.id   ad0b46fe0e6320b080434b77f2a8089e
#
_cell.length_a   1.000
_cell.length_b   1.000
_cell.length_c   1.000
_cell.angle_alpha   90.00
_cell.angle_beta   90.00
_cell.angle_gamma   90.00
#
_symmetry.space_group_name_H-M   'P 1'
#
loop_
_entity.id
_entity.type
_entity.pdbx_description
1 polymer ?
#
loop_
_entity_poly.entity_id
_entity_poly.type
_entity_poly.pdbx_seq_one_letter_code
_entity_poly.pdbx_strand_id
1 'polypeptide(L)'
;MLTLLTLDSFYKLVKLMKKIVFAIACSFYLPALLGAEASLEITTIEIQDSYKSTQRFPGKILPINYSKLSFEIPGKLSEVSVDLGDAVASQQILAFLDPAEMQANLNQALARFDLASQALVRFQDLKDKGFISNQELDKANSEYLVAKAQADLYQVKMEQTKIRAPFAGFIQNRFLDSGTVVSPGIPILEIIDSSGVEAHVSVPGSIIQTLEVGSKYNFSINKKIYPATLKRFTQMSSQGSNNRLCIFEFETFINPGSISYLELKQTIESQGAWVPLKSLSQGTQGLWNLYTVTKGSSGQYLVSKQIVEIIHIEGAAAFISGTISTGDMVASGGAAKVIDSEILRAQ
;
A
#
# COMPACT_ATOMS: atom_id res chain seq x y z
N MET A 1 -91.20 -26.28 12.24
CA MET A 1 -91.21 -24.84 12.01
C MET A 1 -90.53 -24.05 13.14
N LEU A 2 -89.44 -24.64 13.75
CA LEU A 2 -88.73 -24.06 14.89
C LEU A 2 -87.20 -23.95 14.65
N THR A 3 -86.70 -24.29 13.52
CA THR A 3 -85.23 -24.36 13.24
C THR A 3 -84.73 -23.22 12.36
N LEU A 4 -85.57 -22.38 11.79
CA LEU A 4 -85.17 -21.28 10.88
C LEU A 4 -85.00 -19.93 11.62
N LEU A 5 -85.58 -19.77 12.86
CA LEU A 5 -85.49 -18.53 13.64
C LEU A 5 -84.17 -18.37 14.40
N THR A 6 -83.39 -19.44 14.61
CA THR A 6 -82.12 -19.41 15.34
C THR A 6 -80.95 -19.02 14.46
N LEU A 7 -81.00 -19.34 13.14
CA LEU A 7 -79.91 -19.09 12.21
C LEU A 7 -79.76 -17.61 11.83
N ASP A 8 -80.92 -16.93 11.68
CA ASP A 8 -80.97 -15.45 11.35
C ASP A 8 -80.47 -14.59 12.51
N SER A 9 -80.82 -15.01 13.77
CA SER A 9 -80.36 -14.34 14.97
C SER A 9 -78.86 -14.51 15.16
N PHE A 10 -78.29 -15.69 14.85
CA PHE A 10 -76.88 -15.97 14.95
C PHE A 10 -76.09 -15.21 13.88
N TYR A 11 -76.62 -15.07 12.67
CA TYR A 11 -75.98 -14.32 11.58
C TYR A 11 -75.94 -12.80 11.89
N LYS A 12 -77.00 -12.26 12.49
CA LYS A 12 -77.05 -10.85 12.97
C LYS A 12 -76.06 -10.58 14.12
N LEU A 13 -75.88 -11.52 15.01
CA LEU A 13 -74.95 -11.42 16.14
C LEU A 13 -73.47 -11.47 15.63
N VAL A 14 -73.16 -12.32 14.70
CA VAL A 14 -71.82 -12.42 14.10
C VAL A 14 -71.48 -11.17 13.27
N LYS A 15 -72.47 -10.59 12.58
CA LYS A 15 -72.31 -9.35 11.83
C LYS A 15 -72.10 -8.12 12.71
N LEU A 16 -72.74 -8.12 13.90
CA LEU A 16 -72.58 -7.08 14.90
C LEU A 16 -71.22 -7.19 15.60
N MET A 17 -70.78 -8.40 15.94
CA MET A 17 -69.47 -8.65 16.52
C MET A 17 -68.34 -8.24 15.55
N LYS A 18 -68.46 -8.52 14.24
CA LYS A 18 -67.46 -8.07 13.22
C LYS A 18 -67.39 -6.54 13.13
N LYS A 19 -68.52 -5.83 13.27
CA LYS A 19 -68.53 -4.36 13.27
C LYS A 19 -67.90 -3.79 14.55
N ILE A 20 -68.09 -4.43 15.70
CA ILE A 20 -67.50 -4.00 16.98
C ILE A 20 -66.00 -4.28 16.99
N VAL A 21 -65.55 -5.43 16.50
CA VAL A 21 -64.10 -5.76 16.37
C VAL A 21 -63.42 -4.80 15.39
N PHE A 22 -64.09 -4.44 14.29
CA PHE A 22 -63.54 -3.48 13.34
C PHE A 22 -63.45 -2.05 13.89
N ALA A 23 -64.41 -1.63 14.70
CA ALA A 23 -64.42 -0.33 15.37
C ALA A 23 -63.36 -0.24 16.49
N ILE A 24 -63.12 -1.34 17.23
CA ILE A 24 -62.07 -1.43 18.25
C ILE A 24 -60.67 -1.48 17.59
N ALA A 25 -60.51 -2.21 16.45
CA ALA A 25 -59.28 -2.23 15.71
C ALA A 25 -58.91 -0.86 15.11
N CYS A 26 -59.89 -0.10 14.60
CA CYS A 26 -59.63 1.27 14.14
C CYS A 26 -59.31 2.25 15.26
N SER A 27 -59.84 2.05 16.49
CA SER A 27 -59.57 2.94 17.65
C SER A 27 -58.16 2.72 18.23
N PHE A 28 -57.55 1.53 18.03
CA PHE A 28 -56.17 1.26 18.46
C PHE A 28 -55.12 1.67 17.43
N TYR A 29 -55.49 1.94 16.17
CA TYR A 29 -54.52 2.34 15.12
C TYR A 29 -54.43 3.86 14.89
N LEU A 30 -55.20 4.68 15.65
CA LEU A 30 -55.23 6.13 15.43
C LEU A 30 -54.27 7.00 16.29
N PRO A 31 -53.50 6.47 17.28
CA PRO A 31 -52.54 7.34 17.96
C PRO A 31 -51.09 7.29 17.38
N ALA A 32 -50.84 6.60 16.24
CA ALA A 32 -49.52 6.52 15.69
C ALA A 32 -49.18 7.57 14.59
N LEU A 33 -50.07 8.53 14.37
CA LEU A 33 -49.86 9.68 13.46
C LEU A 33 -49.66 11.02 14.19
N LEU A 34 -49.31 10.99 15.47
CA LEU A 34 -48.73 12.17 16.12
C LEU A 34 -47.26 12.21 15.66
N GLY A 35 -46.95 13.18 14.80
CA GLY A 35 -45.71 13.39 14.14
C GLY A 35 -44.51 13.26 15.09
N ALA A 36 -43.50 12.54 14.63
CA ALA A 36 -42.18 12.67 15.20
C ALA A 36 -41.81 14.17 15.06
N GLU A 37 -41.92 14.90 16.16
CA GLU A 37 -41.38 16.26 16.25
C GLU A 37 -39.91 16.14 15.94
N ALA A 38 -39.51 16.65 14.77
CA ALA A 38 -38.11 16.70 14.37
C ALA A 38 -37.41 17.65 15.33
N SER A 39 -36.71 17.13 16.32
CA SER A 39 -35.85 17.93 17.18
C SER A 39 -34.83 18.62 16.27
N LEU A 40 -34.90 19.93 16.19
CA LEU A 40 -33.99 20.74 15.41
C LEU A 40 -32.67 20.85 16.19
N GLU A 41 -31.67 20.10 15.78
CA GLU A 41 -30.30 20.31 16.28
C GLU A 41 -29.77 21.62 15.68
N ILE A 42 -29.30 22.54 16.51
CA ILE A 42 -28.75 23.83 16.10
C ILE A 42 -27.24 23.82 16.36
N THR A 43 -26.47 24.24 15.36
CA THR A 43 -25.01 24.43 15.46
C THR A 43 -24.67 25.87 15.09
N THR A 44 -23.75 26.50 15.82
CA THR A 44 -23.27 27.84 15.51
C THR A 44 -22.10 27.76 14.49
N ILE A 45 -22.16 28.65 13.51
CA ILE A 45 -21.09 28.79 12.50
C ILE A 45 -19.92 29.62 13.05
N GLU A 46 -18.72 29.14 12.82
CA GLU A 46 -17.47 29.88 13.03
C GLU A 46 -16.73 29.95 11.67
N ILE A 47 -16.56 31.18 11.17
CA ILE A 47 -15.83 31.40 9.92
C ILE A 47 -14.33 31.22 10.17
N GLN A 48 -13.68 30.47 9.30
CA GLN A 48 -12.24 30.23 9.27
C GLN A 48 -11.68 30.71 7.93
N ASP A 49 -10.44 31.22 7.95
CA ASP A 49 -9.75 31.67 6.73
C ASP A 49 -9.02 30.53 6.00
N SER A 50 -9.02 29.35 6.58
CA SER A 50 -8.40 28.17 5.98
C SER A 50 -9.03 26.89 6.52
N TYR A 51 -8.85 25.80 5.75
CA TYR A 51 -9.20 24.47 6.22
C TYR A 51 -8.05 23.49 5.97
N LYS A 52 -8.00 22.43 6.77
CA LYS A 52 -7.05 21.33 6.59
C LYS A 52 -7.67 20.27 5.68
N SER A 53 -6.91 19.85 4.68
CA SER A 53 -7.28 18.76 3.78
C SER A 53 -6.21 17.69 3.81
N THR A 54 -6.63 16.42 3.80
CA THR A 54 -5.71 15.29 3.70
C THR A 54 -5.65 14.80 2.26
N GLN A 55 -4.54 15.08 1.59
CA GLN A 55 -4.28 14.54 0.25
C GLN A 55 -3.63 13.16 0.36
N ARG A 56 -4.07 12.24 -0.49
CA ARG A 56 -3.59 10.85 -0.54
C ARG A 56 -2.93 10.55 -1.86
N PHE A 57 -1.67 10.12 -1.81
CA PHE A 57 -0.90 9.73 -2.98
C PHE A 57 -0.68 8.23 -2.96
N PRO A 58 -1.13 7.50 -3.99
CA PRO A 58 -0.92 6.06 -4.06
C PRO A 58 0.54 5.75 -4.29
N GLY A 59 1.01 4.71 -3.61
CA GLY A 59 2.34 4.14 -3.73
C GLY A 59 2.32 2.63 -3.66
N LYS A 60 3.41 2.02 -4.11
CA LYS A 60 3.63 0.58 -4.03
C LYS A 60 4.74 0.28 -3.05
N ILE A 61 4.51 -0.71 -2.19
CA ILE A 61 5.55 -1.21 -1.28
C ILE A 61 6.41 -2.21 -2.04
N LEU A 62 7.71 -1.97 -2.03
CA LEU A 62 8.72 -2.80 -2.67
C LEU A 62 9.76 -3.21 -1.63
N PRO A 63 10.42 -4.37 -1.80
CA PRO A 63 11.59 -4.71 -1.00
C PRO A 63 12.74 -3.74 -1.34
N ILE A 64 13.64 -3.50 -0.38
CA ILE A 64 14.82 -2.64 -0.59
C ILE A 64 15.69 -3.21 -1.72
N ASN A 65 15.92 -4.51 -1.70
CA ASN A 65 16.63 -5.22 -2.76
C ASN A 65 15.78 -6.37 -3.29
N TYR A 66 15.91 -6.62 -4.57
CA TYR A 66 15.45 -7.86 -5.19
C TYR A 66 16.44 -8.26 -6.27
N SER A 67 16.62 -9.55 -6.48
CA SER A 67 17.57 -10.05 -7.49
C SER A 67 17.01 -11.29 -8.17
N LYS A 68 17.19 -11.32 -9.50
CA LYS A 68 17.01 -12.54 -10.30
C LYS A 68 18.35 -13.24 -10.40
N LEU A 69 18.41 -14.44 -9.87
CA LEU A 69 19.62 -15.23 -9.79
C LEU A 69 19.72 -16.15 -11.00
N SER A 70 20.88 -16.16 -11.64
CA SER A 70 21.20 -16.98 -12.80
C SER A 70 22.61 -17.54 -12.67
N PHE A 71 22.90 -18.64 -13.39
CA PHE A 71 24.28 -19.11 -13.52
C PHE A 71 25.07 -18.27 -14.51
N GLU A 72 26.38 -18.15 -14.28
CA GLU A 72 27.31 -17.45 -15.15
C GLU A 72 27.92 -18.38 -16.24
N ILE A 73 27.79 -19.70 -16.05
CA ILE A 73 28.25 -20.73 -16.96
C ILE A 73 27.08 -21.61 -17.41
N PRO A 74 27.13 -22.20 -18.60
CA PRO A 74 26.12 -23.15 -19.05
C PRO A 74 26.27 -24.50 -18.32
N GLY A 75 25.15 -25.23 -18.17
CA GLY A 75 25.18 -26.55 -17.61
C GLY A 75 23.77 -27.14 -17.40
N LYS A 76 23.72 -28.38 -16.92
CA LYS A 76 22.46 -29.00 -16.51
C LYS A 76 22.20 -28.69 -15.05
N LEU A 77 21.01 -28.18 -14.76
CA LEU A 77 20.54 -27.92 -13.40
C LEU A 77 20.37 -29.26 -12.65
N SER A 78 21.24 -29.51 -11.70
CA SER A 78 21.25 -30.74 -10.91
C SER A 78 20.20 -30.69 -9.82
N GLU A 79 20.20 -29.62 -9.05
CA GLU A 79 19.32 -29.46 -7.88
C GLU A 79 18.95 -28.00 -7.66
N VAL A 80 17.71 -27.78 -7.21
CA VAL A 80 17.26 -26.52 -6.63
C VAL A 80 16.79 -26.86 -5.22
N SER A 81 17.54 -26.39 -4.21
CA SER A 81 17.39 -26.79 -2.80
C SER A 81 16.37 -25.95 -2.03
N VAL A 82 15.66 -25.04 -2.71
CA VAL A 82 14.69 -24.12 -2.12
C VAL A 82 13.44 -24.02 -2.98
N ASP A 83 12.32 -23.61 -2.35
CA ASP A 83 11.05 -23.41 -3.02
C ASP A 83 10.45 -22.03 -2.73
N LEU A 84 9.33 -21.71 -3.40
CA LEU A 84 8.58 -20.48 -3.22
C LEU A 84 8.22 -20.22 -1.76
N GLY A 85 8.55 -19.02 -1.26
CA GLY A 85 8.26 -18.61 0.11
C GLY A 85 9.32 -19.00 1.13
N ASP A 86 10.31 -19.82 0.77
CA ASP A 86 11.38 -20.22 1.69
C ASP A 86 12.21 -19.01 2.13
N ALA A 87 12.51 -18.96 3.43
CA ALA A 87 13.46 -18.03 4.01
C ALA A 87 14.88 -18.54 3.81
N VAL A 88 15.78 -17.69 3.34
CA VAL A 88 17.18 -18.03 3.07
C VAL A 88 18.14 -17.05 3.72
N ALA A 89 19.26 -17.55 4.18
CA ALA A 89 20.35 -16.73 4.73
C ALA A 89 21.28 -16.21 3.61
N SER A 90 21.96 -15.10 3.86
CA SER A 90 23.02 -14.63 2.97
C SER A 90 24.08 -15.71 2.78
N GLN A 91 24.58 -15.88 1.54
CA GLN A 91 25.56 -16.90 1.12
C GLN A 91 25.06 -18.36 1.18
N GLN A 92 23.81 -18.61 1.55
CA GLN A 92 23.21 -19.94 1.45
C GLN A 92 23.19 -20.39 0.00
N ILE A 93 23.55 -21.66 -0.25
CA ILE A 93 23.48 -22.25 -1.59
C ILE A 93 22.03 -22.59 -1.89
N LEU A 94 21.55 -22.17 -3.07
CA LEU A 94 20.15 -22.29 -3.48
C LEU A 94 19.95 -23.28 -4.62
N ALA A 95 20.96 -23.42 -5.51
CA ALA A 95 20.90 -24.30 -6.65
C ALA A 95 22.30 -24.72 -7.11
N PHE A 96 22.35 -25.87 -7.79
CA PHE A 96 23.59 -26.45 -8.33
C PHE A 96 23.43 -26.81 -9.81
N LEU A 97 24.48 -26.57 -10.59
CA LEU A 97 24.69 -27.29 -11.86
C LEU A 97 25.35 -28.65 -11.59
N ASP A 98 25.25 -29.57 -12.54
CA ASP A 98 26.01 -30.79 -12.54
C ASP A 98 27.51 -30.48 -12.56
N PRO A 99 28.28 -30.78 -11.51
CA PRO A 99 29.67 -30.38 -11.39
C PRO A 99 30.66 -31.34 -12.10
N ALA A 100 30.18 -32.45 -12.65
CA ALA A 100 31.05 -33.58 -13.06
C ALA A 100 32.15 -33.15 -14.05
N GLU A 101 31.80 -32.38 -15.08
CA GLU A 101 32.77 -31.89 -16.08
C GLU A 101 33.75 -30.89 -15.44
N MET A 102 33.23 -29.91 -14.67
CA MET A 102 34.08 -28.90 -14.02
C MET A 102 35.02 -29.51 -13.00
N GLN A 103 34.56 -30.52 -12.24
CA GLN A 103 35.38 -31.25 -11.27
C GLN A 103 36.50 -32.02 -11.97
N ALA A 104 36.22 -32.69 -13.11
CA ALA A 104 37.23 -33.41 -13.87
C ALA A 104 38.33 -32.44 -14.42
N ASN A 105 37.90 -31.30 -14.97
CA ASN A 105 38.79 -30.26 -15.46
C ASN A 105 39.64 -29.63 -14.34
N LEU A 106 39.05 -29.37 -13.18
CA LEU A 106 39.75 -28.88 -11.99
C LEU A 106 40.82 -29.88 -11.53
N ASN A 107 40.47 -31.16 -11.41
CA ASN A 107 41.39 -32.22 -11.01
C ASN A 107 42.59 -32.32 -11.98
N GLN A 108 42.36 -32.22 -13.31
CA GLN A 108 43.39 -32.20 -14.30
C GLN A 108 44.33 -30.98 -14.17
N ALA A 109 43.74 -29.78 -13.92
CA ALA A 109 44.52 -28.56 -13.74
C ALA A 109 45.35 -28.59 -12.45
N LEU A 110 44.79 -29.10 -11.36
CA LEU A 110 45.52 -29.29 -10.10
C LEU A 110 46.69 -30.29 -10.24
N ALA A 111 46.53 -31.39 -10.96
CA ALA A 111 47.59 -32.32 -11.20
C ALA A 111 48.76 -31.70 -12.03
N ARG A 112 48.43 -30.84 -13.02
CA ARG A 112 49.44 -30.09 -13.79
C ARG A 112 50.16 -29.06 -12.91
N PHE A 113 49.41 -28.35 -12.06
CA PHE A 113 49.96 -27.38 -11.11
C PHE A 113 50.92 -28.05 -10.12
N ASP A 114 50.53 -29.20 -9.56
CA ASP A 114 51.40 -29.97 -8.65
C ASP A 114 52.71 -30.41 -9.33
N LEU A 115 52.60 -30.95 -10.55
CA LEU A 115 53.78 -31.34 -11.34
C LEU A 115 54.74 -30.15 -11.60
N ALA A 116 54.20 -29.00 -12.02
CA ALA A 116 54.97 -27.79 -12.29
C ALA A 116 55.60 -27.22 -11.00
N SER A 117 54.86 -27.26 -9.88
CA SER A 117 55.33 -26.85 -8.56
C SER A 117 56.55 -27.70 -8.10
N GLN A 118 56.42 -29.02 -8.21
CA GLN A 118 57.51 -29.93 -7.86
C GLN A 118 58.74 -29.75 -8.79
N ALA A 119 58.48 -29.46 -10.08
CA ALA A 119 59.55 -29.15 -11.03
C ALA A 119 60.28 -27.86 -10.64
N LEU A 120 59.54 -26.78 -10.35
CA LEU A 120 60.11 -25.50 -9.91
C LEU A 120 60.99 -25.65 -8.66
N VAL A 121 60.49 -26.33 -7.64
CA VAL A 121 61.29 -26.62 -6.41
C VAL A 121 62.56 -27.35 -6.73
N ARG A 122 62.54 -28.35 -7.60
CA ARG A 122 63.71 -29.11 -8.04
C ARG A 122 64.71 -28.25 -8.82
N PHE A 123 64.21 -27.41 -9.76
CA PHE A 123 65.08 -26.49 -10.53
C PHE A 123 65.65 -25.40 -9.60
N GLN A 124 64.96 -24.95 -8.60
CA GLN A 124 65.49 -24.03 -7.61
C GLN A 124 66.66 -24.64 -6.84
N ASP A 125 66.55 -25.90 -6.33
CA ASP A 125 67.62 -26.62 -5.67
C ASP A 125 68.82 -26.84 -6.56
N LEU A 126 68.63 -27.19 -7.86
CA LEU A 126 69.71 -27.35 -8.85
C LEU A 126 70.40 -26.00 -9.14
N LYS A 127 69.66 -24.90 -9.17
CA LYS A 127 70.18 -23.56 -9.36
C LYS A 127 71.08 -23.13 -8.20
N ASP A 128 70.61 -23.35 -6.98
CA ASP A 128 71.36 -23.04 -5.75
C ASP A 128 72.66 -23.82 -5.68
N LYS A 129 72.75 -25.03 -6.31
CA LYS A 129 73.92 -25.86 -6.45
C LYS A 129 74.78 -25.52 -7.70
N GLY A 130 74.37 -24.54 -8.51
CA GLY A 130 75.09 -24.09 -9.69
C GLY A 130 74.99 -25.00 -10.91
N PHE A 131 74.06 -25.95 -10.99
CA PHE A 131 73.89 -26.94 -12.01
C PHE A 131 73.07 -26.53 -13.24
N ILE A 132 72.34 -25.41 -13.14
CA ILE A 132 71.46 -24.92 -14.21
C ILE A 132 71.63 -23.41 -14.45
N SER A 133 71.20 -22.96 -15.64
CA SER A 133 71.17 -21.55 -16.04
C SER A 133 69.98 -20.79 -15.39
N ASN A 134 70.03 -19.43 -15.36
CA ASN A 134 68.91 -18.61 -15.01
C ASN A 134 67.68 -18.84 -15.94
N GLN A 135 67.93 -19.01 -17.23
CA GLN A 135 66.94 -19.25 -18.25
C GLN A 135 66.12 -20.52 -17.99
N GLU A 136 66.75 -21.61 -17.50
CA GLU A 136 66.05 -22.86 -17.16
C GLU A 136 65.17 -22.69 -15.95
N LEU A 137 65.64 -21.95 -14.91
CA LEU A 137 64.84 -21.62 -13.76
C LEU A 137 63.66 -20.70 -14.13
N ASP A 138 63.90 -19.67 -14.95
CA ASP A 138 62.84 -18.75 -15.42
C ASP A 138 61.77 -19.48 -16.22
N LYS A 139 62.15 -20.49 -17.03
CA LYS A 139 61.24 -21.34 -17.75
C LYS A 139 60.37 -22.17 -16.78
N ALA A 140 60.98 -22.84 -15.79
CA ALA A 140 60.24 -23.62 -14.80
C ALA A 140 59.28 -22.73 -13.97
N ASN A 141 59.71 -21.52 -13.61
CA ASN A 141 58.86 -20.56 -12.94
C ASN A 141 57.67 -20.12 -13.82
N SER A 142 57.89 -19.88 -15.10
CA SER A 142 56.83 -19.52 -16.05
C SER A 142 55.80 -20.66 -16.19
N GLU A 143 56.27 -21.93 -16.33
CA GLU A 143 55.40 -23.10 -16.40
C GLU A 143 54.58 -23.29 -15.14
N TYR A 144 55.14 -23.06 -13.94
CA TYR A 144 54.44 -23.04 -12.67
C TYR A 144 53.31 -21.97 -12.64
N LEU A 145 53.64 -20.74 -13.04
CA LEU A 145 52.65 -19.64 -13.03
C LEU A 145 51.48 -19.90 -13.99
N VAL A 146 51.76 -20.47 -15.17
CA VAL A 146 50.73 -20.85 -16.15
C VAL A 146 49.83 -21.97 -15.58
N ALA A 147 50.43 -23.00 -15.00
CA ALA A 147 49.69 -24.12 -14.43
C ALA A 147 48.85 -23.66 -13.23
N LYS A 148 49.36 -22.75 -12.38
CA LYS A 148 48.63 -22.14 -11.28
C LYS A 148 47.43 -21.36 -11.79
N ALA A 149 47.62 -20.46 -12.75
CA ALA A 149 46.53 -19.66 -13.32
C ALA A 149 45.43 -20.55 -13.92
N GLN A 150 45.78 -21.68 -14.52
CA GLN A 150 44.81 -22.63 -15.05
C GLN A 150 44.01 -23.34 -13.95
N ALA A 151 44.66 -23.73 -12.85
CA ALA A 151 43.98 -24.30 -11.67
C ALA A 151 43.03 -23.29 -11.01
N ASP A 152 43.48 -22.06 -10.82
CA ASP A 152 42.68 -20.96 -10.26
C ASP A 152 41.45 -20.68 -11.14
N LEU A 153 41.58 -20.70 -12.47
CA LEU A 153 40.44 -20.55 -13.40
C LEU A 153 39.39 -21.63 -13.22
N TYR A 154 39.78 -22.90 -13.15
CA TYR A 154 38.81 -23.97 -12.95
C TYR A 154 38.23 -23.98 -11.54
N GLN A 155 38.96 -23.51 -10.55
CA GLN A 155 38.41 -23.30 -9.19
C GLN A 155 37.28 -22.26 -9.20
N VAL A 156 37.46 -21.15 -9.90
CA VAL A 156 36.42 -20.13 -10.10
C VAL A 156 35.20 -20.72 -10.83
N LYS A 157 35.42 -21.45 -11.92
CA LYS A 157 34.33 -22.11 -12.66
C LYS A 157 33.59 -23.12 -11.82
N MET A 158 34.26 -23.82 -10.91
CA MET A 158 33.64 -24.75 -9.97
C MET A 158 32.72 -24.01 -8.97
N GLU A 159 33.11 -22.85 -8.47
CA GLU A 159 32.23 -22.03 -7.65
C GLU A 159 31.02 -21.48 -8.44
N GLN A 160 31.22 -21.16 -9.73
CA GLN A 160 30.15 -20.72 -10.62
C GLN A 160 29.10 -21.82 -10.93
N THR A 161 29.36 -23.08 -10.56
CA THR A 161 28.31 -24.13 -10.58
C THR A 161 27.27 -24.01 -9.48
N LYS A 162 27.41 -23.07 -8.56
CA LYS A 162 26.53 -22.85 -7.41
C LYS A 162 25.90 -21.47 -7.45
N ILE A 163 24.60 -21.39 -7.23
CA ILE A 163 23.93 -20.12 -6.96
C ILE A 163 23.85 -19.93 -5.46
N ARG A 164 24.34 -18.79 -4.98
CA ARG A 164 24.25 -18.38 -3.58
C ARG A 164 23.34 -17.18 -3.43
N ALA A 165 22.63 -17.09 -2.28
CA ALA A 165 21.84 -15.93 -1.93
C ALA A 165 22.76 -14.71 -1.69
N PRO A 166 22.58 -13.59 -2.41
CA PRO A 166 23.40 -12.39 -2.22
C PRO A 166 23.12 -11.68 -0.88
N PHE A 167 21.92 -11.86 -0.36
CA PHE A 167 21.45 -11.32 0.92
C PHE A 167 20.44 -12.29 1.57
N ALA A 168 20.13 -12.08 2.85
CA ALA A 168 19.07 -12.83 3.53
C ALA A 168 17.70 -12.35 3.05
N GLY A 169 16.77 -13.29 2.82
CA GLY A 169 15.47 -12.91 2.26
C GLY A 169 14.55 -14.10 2.04
N PHE A 170 13.60 -13.90 1.14
CA PHE A 170 12.61 -14.92 0.76
C PHE A 170 12.67 -15.20 -0.73
N ILE A 171 12.48 -16.45 -1.10
CA ILE A 171 12.35 -16.86 -2.51
C ILE A 171 10.98 -16.43 -3.02
N GLN A 172 10.98 -15.52 -3.99
CA GLN A 172 9.75 -14.97 -4.58
C GLN A 172 9.26 -15.79 -5.77
N ASN A 173 10.18 -16.23 -6.63
CA ASN A 173 9.88 -17.04 -7.81
C ASN A 173 10.95 -18.10 -8.04
N ARG A 174 10.50 -19.24 -8.56
CA ARG A 174 11.32 -20.31 -9.11
C ARG A 174 10.92 -20.51 -10.56
N PHE A 175 11.84 -20.24 -11.48
CA PHE A 175 11.56 -20.22 -12.91
C PHE A 175 11.86 -21.55 -13.61
N LEU A 176 12.79 -22.34 -13.07
CA LEU A 176 13.24 -23.59 -13.67
C LEU A 176 13.39 -24.69 -12.61
N ASP A 177 13.21 -25.92 -13.08
CA ASP A 177 13.32 -27.14 -12.27
C ASP A 177 14.56 -27.95 -12.58
N SER A 178 14.96 -28.81 -11.64
CA SER A 178 16.06 -29.76 -11.78
C SER A 178 15.93 -30.60 -13.05
N GLY A 179 17.05 -30.86 -13.72
CA GLY A 179 17.11 -31.56 -14.99
C GLY A 179 17.11 -30.67 -16.23
N THR A 180 16.78 -29.40 -16.10
CA THR A 180 16.82 -28.41 -17.21
C THR A 180 18.25 -28.05 -17.57
N VAL A 181 18.53 -27.91 -18.87
CA VAL A 181 19.81 -27.37 -19.36
C VAL A 181 19.68 -25.86 -19.47
N VAL A 182 20.58 -25.12 -18.84
CA VAL A 182 20.56 -23.67 -18.75
C VAL A 182 21.73 -23.01 -19.43
N SER A 183 21.51 -21.81 -19.96
CA SER A 183 22.55 -20.93 -20.51
C SER A 183 22.78 -19.76 -19.53
N PRO A 184 23.97 -19.11 -19.60
CA PRO A 184 24.28 -17.95 -18.79
C PRO A 184 23.21 -16.85 -18.87
N GLY A 185 22.87 -16.26 -17.71
CA GLY A 185 21.94 -15.14 -17.64
C GLY A 185 20.46 -15.52 -17.64
N ILE A 186 20.09 -16.81 -17.81
CA ILE A 186 18.69 -17.25 -17.67
C ILE A 186 18.34 -17.29 -16.19
N PRO A 187 17.28 -16.56 -15.74
CA PRO A 187 16.87 -16.54 -14.34
C PRO A 187 16.40 -17.93 -13.87
N ILE A 188 16.89 -18.38 -12.73
CA ILE A 188 16.53 -19.63 -12.07
C ILE A 188 15.60 -19.34 -10.89
N LEU A 189 16.00 -18.36 -10.07
CA LEU A 189 15.29 -17.96 -8.84
C LEU A 189 15.18 -16.44 -8.78
N GLU A 190 14.18 -15.96 -8.06
CA GLU A 190 14.07 -14.55 -7.68
C GLU A 190 14.00 -14.46 -6.16
N ILE A 191 14.86 -13.63 -5.58
CA ILE A 191 14.96 -13.39 -4.14
C ILE A 191 14.60 -11.95 -3.82
N ILE A 192 13.83 -11.75 -2.76
CA ILE A 192 13.51 -10.44 -2.18
C ILE A 192 14.16 -10.31 -0.80
N ASP A 193 14.62 -9.10 -0.48
CA ASP A 193 15.26 -8.77 0.78
C ASP A 193 14.25 -8.78 1.95
N SER A 194 14.67 -9.34 3.07
CA SER A 194 13.89 -9.34 4.33
C SER A 194 14.31 -8.24 5.30
N SER A 195 15.34 -7.45 4.98
CA SER A 195 15.87 -6.43 5.90
C SER A 195 14.98 -5.20 6.02
N GLY A 196 14.18 -4.91 4.98
CA GLY A 196 13.28 -3.76 4.98
C GLY A 196 12.49 -3.60 3.70
N VAL A 197 11.60 -2.63 3.73
CA VAL A 197 10.73 -2.28 2.60
C VAL A 197 10.64 -0.78 2.40
N GLU A 198 10.45 -0.38 1.15
CA GLU A 198 10.28 1.02 0.74
C GLU A 198 8.92 1.23 0.09
N ALA A 199 8.28 2.39 0.33
CA ALA A 199 7.16 2.85 -0.48
C ALA A 199 7.68 3.73 -1.61
N HIS A 200 7.31 3.39 -2.83
CA HIS A 200 7.56 4.18 -4.02
C HIS A 200 6.30 4.96 -4.38
N VAL A 201 6.31 6.28 -4.21
CA VAL A 201 5.16 7.17 -4.37
C VAL A 201 5.46 8.23 -5.42
N SER A 202 4.56 8.38 -6.39
CA SER A 202 4.64 9.44 -7.39
C SER A 202 3.92 10.69 -6.87
N VAL A 203 4.67 11.77 -6.64
CA VAL A 203 4.17 13.01 -6.02
C VAL A 203 4.38 14.19 -6.98
N PRO A 204 3.37 15.10 -7.13
CA PRO A 204 3.51 16.30 -7.93
C PRO A 204 4.68 17.19 -7.49
N GLY A 205 5.37 17.80 -8.45
CA GLY A 205 6.55 18.64 -8.19
C GLY A 205 6.27 19.83 -7.25
N SER A 206 5.06 20.36 -7.25
CA SER A 206 4.64 21.45 -6.34
C SER A 206 4.63 20.99 -4.86
N ILE A 207 4.27 19.73 -4.62
CA ILE A 207 4.19 19.17 -3.25
C ILE A 207 5.57 18.75 -2.75
N ILE A 208 6.47 18.33 -3.64
CA ILE A 208 7.83 17.92 -3.25
C ILE A 208 8.58 19.03 -2.52
N GLN A 209 8.32 20.29 -2.87
CA GLN A 209 8.94 21.44 -2.20
C GLN A 209 8.56 21.54 -0.71
N THR A 210 7.46 20.91 -0.30
CA THR A 210 7.00 20.85 1.10
C THR A 210 7.48 19.63 1.84
N LEU A 211 8.16 18.70 1.15
CA LEU A 211 8.68 17.47 1.73
C LEU A 211 10.15 17.62 2.11
N GLU A 212 10.49 17.18 3.31
CA GLU A 212 11.85 17.21 3.85
C GLU A 212 12.44 15.79 3.91
N VAL A 213 13.60 15.60 3.30
CA VAL A 213 14.34 14.35 3.38
C VAL A 213 14.78 14.10 4.82
N GLY A 214 14.58 12.89 5.32
CA GLY A 214 14.82 12.50 6.71
C GLY A 214 13.61 12.66 7.64
N SER A 215 12.55 13.35 7.20
CA SER A 215 11.33 13.51 7.98
C SER A 215 10.40 12.29 7.84
N LYS A 216 9.59 12.04 8.88
CA LYS A 216 8.61 10.94 8.92
C LYS A 216 7.26 11.40 8.40
N TYR A 217 6.65 10.57 7.57
CA TYR A 217 5.34 10.78 6.98
C TYR A 217 4.44 9.58 7.23
N ASN A 218 3.14 9.81 7.30
CA ASN A 218 2.16 8.77 7.58
C ASN A 218 1.69 8.10 6.28
N PHE A 219 1.67 6.78 6.32
CA PHE A 219 1.15 5.93 5.26
C PHE A 219 -0.06 5.13 5.74
N SER A 220 -1.13 5.17 4.99
CA SER A 220 -2.29 4.29 5.20
C SER A 220 -2.14 3.03 4.36
N ILE A 221 -2.08 1.87 5.02
CA ILE A 221 -1.96 0.55 4.41
C ILE A 221 -2.99 -0.35 5.07
N ASN A 222 -3.94 -0.90 4.30
CA ASN A 222 -5.02 -1.73 4.82
C ASN A 222 -5.76 -1.09 6.03
N LYS A 223 -6.02 0.23 5.95
CA LYS A 223 -6.69 1.05 7.01
C LYS A 223 -5.87 1.20 8.31
N LYS A 224 -4.61 0.80 8.33
CA LYS A 224 -3.67 1.06 9.43
C LYS A 224 -2.65 2.11 9.01
N ILE A 225 -2.21 2.92 9.97
CA ILE A 225 -1.23 3.97 9.73
C ILE A 225 0.16 3.46 10.13
N TYR A 226 1.11 3.64 9.23
CA TYR A 226 2.52 3.30 9.41
C TYR A 226 3.38 4.53 9.12
N PRO A 227 4.28 4.92 10.03
CA PRO A 227 5.24 5.97 9.74
C PRO A 227 6.35 5.43 8.82
N ALA A 228 6.75 6.25 7.86
CA ALA A 228 7.90 5.98 6.99
C ALA A 228 8.73 7.23 6.81
N THR A 229 10.04 7.08 6.69
CA THR A 229 10.99 8.18 6.56
C THR A 229 11.29 8.44 5.08
N LEU A 230 11.14 9.68 4.61
CA LEU A 230 11.55 10.06 3.27
C LEU A 230 13.06 9.96 3.12
N LYS A 231 13.54 9.01 2.32
CA LYS A 231 14.98 8.81 2.07
C LYS A 231 15.50 9.67 0.92
N ARG A 232 14.77 9.68 -0.18
CA ARG A 232 15.17 10.36 -1.42
C ARG A 232 13.98 10.55 -2.36
N PHE A 233 14.17 11.43 -3.32
CA PHE A 233 13.28 11.56 -4.48
C PHE A 233 14.09 11.77 -5.76
N THR A 234 13.50 11.42 -6.90
CA THR A 234 14.16 11.59 -8.20
C THR A 234 14.25 13.07 -8.58
N GLN A 235 15.38 13.46 -9.19
CA GLN A 235 15.55 14.85 -9.65
C GLN A 235 14.76 15.13 -10.94
N MET A 236 14.60 14.14 -11.79
CA MET A 236 13.78 14.24 -13.01
C MET A 236 12.33 13.82 -12.75
N SER A 237 11.41 14.54 -13.38
CA SER A 237 10.00 14.13 -13.43
C SER A 237 9.83 12.90 -14.31
N SER A 238 8.81 12.10 -14.03
CA SER A 238 8.43 10.96 -14.87
C SER A 238 8.00 11.45 -16.27
N GLN A 239 8.31 10.66 -17.31
CA GLN A 239 7.90 11.01 -18.68
C GLN A 239 6.38 11.22 -18.77
N GLY A 240 5.95 12.33 -19.34
CA GLY A 240 4.54 12.68 -19.54
C GLY A 240 3.80 13.21 -18.31
N SER A 241 4.47 13.39 -17.16
CA SER A 241 3.88 14.01 -15.97
C SER A 241 4.89 14.87 -15.23
N ASN A 242 4.39 15.87 -14.45
CA ASN A 242 5.25 16.69 -13.57
C ASN A 242 5.46 16.02 -12.19
N ASN A 243 5.29 14.71 -12.10
CA ASN A 243 5.45 13.97 -10.86
C ASN A 243 6.89 13.46 -10.71
N ARG A 244 7.37 13.41 -9.48
CA ARG A 244 8.66 12.79 -9.13
C ARG A 244 8.43 11.59 -8.23
N LEU A 245 9.28 10.60 -8.37
CA LEU A 245 9.24 9.41 -7.52
C LEU A 245 9.91 9.74 -6.18
N CYS A 246 9.14 9.61 -5.11
CA CYS A 246 9.59 9.71 -3.72
C CYS A 246 9.71 8.32 -3.13
N ILE A 247 10.78 8.06 -2.39
CA ILE A 247 11.10 6.76 -1.79
C ILE A 247 11.13 6.94 -0.28
N PHE A 248 10.24 6.19 0.40
CA PHE A 248 10.09 6.21 1.85
C PHE A 248 10.41 4.83 2.40
N GLU A 249 11.23 4.79 3.44
CA GLU A 249 11.62 3.55 4.13
C GLU A 249 10.81 3.36 5.39
N PHE A 250 10.31 2.13 5.59
CA PHE A 250 9.58 1.74 6.79
C PHE A 250 10.52 1.11 7.82
N GLU A 251 10.30 1.40 9.10
CA GLU A 251 11.00 0.74 10.21
C GLU A 251 10.47 -0.68 10.47
N THR A 252 9.26 -0.98 10.00
CA THR A 252 8.60 -2.26 10.17
C THR A 252 8.48 -2.95 8.82
N PHE A 253 8.77 -4.25 8.77
CA PHE A 253 8.56 -5.04 7.55
C PHE A 253 7.06 -5.13 7.23
N ILE A 254 6.71 -4.75 6.03
CA ILE A 254 5.35 -4.81 5.47
C ILE A 254 5.42 -5.64 4.20
N ASN A 255 4.44 -6.50 3.97
CA ASN A 255 4.44 -7.37 2.80
C ASN A 255 4.63 -6.59 1.50
N PRO A 256 5.71 -6.83 0.74
CA PRO A 256 5.92 -6.21 -0.57
C PRO A 256 4.77 -6.49 -1.52
N GLY A 257 4.54 -5.58 -2.47
CA GLY A 257 3.41 -5.66 -3.40
C GLY A 257 2.14 -4.97 -2.91
N SER A 258 2.04 -4.66 -1.61
CA SER A 258 0.88 -3.94 -1.04
C SER A 258 0.79 -2.51 -1.60
N ILE A 259 -0.45 -2.03 -1.74
CA ILE A 259 -0.71 -0.62 -2.06
C ILE A 259 -0.68 0.19 -0.76
N SER A 260 0.04 1.29 -0.79
CA SER A 260 0.12 2.27 0.29
C SER A 260 -0.41 3.62 -0.17
N TYR A 261 -0.88 4.44 0.76
CA TYR A 261 -1.28 5.82 0.50
C TYR A 261 -0.49 6.74 1.43
N LEU A 262 0.37 7.58 0.84
CA LEU A 262 1.00 8.68 1.57
C LEU A 262 -0.07 9.70 1.92
N GLU A 263 -0.24 10.04 3.20
CA GLU A 263 -1.20 11.03 3.69
C GLU A 263 -0.47 12.33 4.04
N LEU A 264 -0.74 13.37 3.25
CA LEU A 264 -0.20 14.71 3.50
C LEU A 264 -1.32 15.66 3.91
N LYS A 265 -1.16 16.27 5.07
CA LYS A 265 -2.06 17.32 5.55
C LYS A 265 -1.60 18.65 4.96
N GLN A 266 -2.50 19.30 4.24
CA GLN A 266 -2.30 20.64 3.69
C GLN A 266 -3.30 21.61 4.30
N THR A 267 -2.86 22.81 4.59
CA THR A 267 -3.74 23.93 4.91
C THR A 267 -4.05 24.66 3.61
N ILE A 268 -5.32 24.76 3.28
CA ILE A 268 -5.79 25.45 2.08
C ILE A 268 -6.44 26.74 2.55
N GLU A 269 -5.90 27.86 2.09
CA GLU A 269 -6.47 29.18 2.36
C GLU A 269 -7.76 29.34 1.56
N SER A 270 -8.87 29.40 2.28
CA SER A 270 -10.22 29.60 1.74
C SER A 270 -11.12 30.01 2.89
N GLN A 271 -11.79 31.15 2.75
CA GLN A 271 -12.71 31.63 3.77
C GLN A 271 -14.01 30.83 3.73
N GLY A 272 -14.43 30.29 4.88
CA GLY A 272 -15.62 29.47 4.97
C GLY A 272 -15.85 28.93 6.38
N ALA A 273 -16.79 28.00 6.51
CA ALA A 273 -17.13 27.39 7.79
C ALA A 273 -17.38 25.88 7.65
N TRP A 274 -17.07 25.13 8.69
CA TRP A 274 -17.44 23.73 8.80
C TRP A 274 -18.87 23.57 9.28
N VAL A 275 -19.66 22.81 8.53
CA VAL A 275 -21.01 22.40 8.93
C VAL A 275 -21.18 20.90 8.77
N PRO A 276 -22.04 20.25 9.58
CA PRO A 276 -22.41 18.86 9.35
C PRO A 276 -23.02 18.69 7.96
N LEU A 277 -22.64 17.65 7.22
CA LEU A 277 -23.19 17.38 5.88
C LEU A 277 -24.73 17.26 5.88
N LYS A 278 -25.29 16.77 6.97
CA LYS A 278 -26.76 16.66 7.20
C LYS A 278 -27.49 18.03 7.31
N SER A 279 -26.73 19.14 7.47
CA SER A 279 -27.27 20.51 7.51
C SER A 279 -27.52 21.06 6.12
N LEU A 280 -27.06 20.39 5.09
CA LEU A 280 -27.12 20.84 3.70
C LEU A 280 -28.24 20.07 2.98
N SER A 281 -29.01 20.79 2.17
CA SER A 281 -29.95 20.21 1.21
C SER A 281 -29.59 20.62 -0.20
N GLN A 282 -29.87 19.74 -1.16
CA GLN A 282 -29.55 20.00 -2.57
C GLN A 282 -30.29 21.23 -3.08
N GLY A 283 -29.58 22.17 -3.63
CA GLY A 283 -30.11 23.36 -4.29
C GLY A 283 -30.15 23.20 -5.81
N THR A 284 -30.21 24.31 -6.51
CA THR A 284 -30.20 24.39 -7.96
C THR A 284 -28.79 24.67 -8.48
N GLN A 285 -28.46 24.17 -9.69
CA GLN A 285 -27.20 24.50 -10.41
C GLN A 285 -25.91 24.14 -9.66
N GLY A 286 -25.93 23.08 -8.85
CA GLY A 286 -24.74 22.62 -8.09
C GLY A 286 -24.50 23.38 -6.77
N LEU A 287 -25.32 24.35 -6.44
CA LEU A 287 -25.29 25.03 -5.13
C LEU A 287 -26.11 24.24 -4.09
N TRP A 288 -25.82 24.52 -2.84
CA TRP A 288 -26.47 23.86 -1.71
C TRP A 288 -27.24 24.88 -0.87
N ASN A 289 -28.31 24.43 -0.24
CA ASN A 289 -29.09 25.23 0.68
C ASN A 289 -28.66 24.91 2.12
N LEU A 290 -28.40 25.97 2.86
CA LEU A 290 -28.18 25.95 4.30
C LEU A 290 -29.31 26.75 4.96
N TYR A 291 -29.86 26.26 6.05
CA TYR A 291 -30.92 26.95 6.76
C TYR A 291 -30.36 27.58 8.02
N THR A 292 -30.31 28.94 8.04
CA THR A 292 -29.97 29.71 9.23
C THR A 292 -31.20 29.93 10.09
N VAL A 293 -30.98 29.97 11.39
CA VAL A 293 -32.04 30.05 12.42
C VAL A 293 -31.84 31.30 13.26
N THR A 294 -32.77 32.20 13.25
CA THR A 294 -32.75 33.43 14.05
C THR A 294 -33.76 33.31 15.18
N LYS A 295 -33.36 33.61 16.41
CA LYS A 295 -34.25 33.60 17.58
C LYS A 295 -35.12 34.85 17.62
N GLY A 296 -36.41 34.71 17.48
CA GLY A 296 -37.40 35.79 17.62
C GLY A 296 -37.75 36.13 19.06
N SER A 297 -38.41 37.27 19.27
CA SER A 297 -38.75 37.84 20.61
C SER A 297 -39.71 36.98 21.45
N SER A 298 -40.39 36.00 20.87
CA SER A 298 -41.38 35.14 21.53
C SER A 298 -40.95 33.70 21.74
N GLY A 299 -39.65 33.40 21.66
CA GLY A 299 -39.13 32.03 21.77
C GLY A 299 -39.34 31.17 20.52
N GLN A 300 -39.79 31.80 19.45
CA GLN A 300 -39.90 31.17 18.13
C GLN A 300 -38.61 31.33 17.38
N TYR A 301 -38.30 30.38 16.49
CA TYR A 301 -37.16 30.44 15.61
C TYR A 301 -37.63 30.69 14.17
N LEU A 302 -37.13 31.75 13.55
CA LEU A 302 -37.35 32.04 12.15
C LEU A 302 -36.23 31.38 11.33
N VAL A 303 -36.60 30.58 10.34
CA VAL A 303 -35.69 29.92 9.44
C VAL A 303 -35.54 30.69 8.16
N SER A 304 -34.28 30.94 7.74
CA SER A 304 -33.96 31.62 6.50
C SER A 304 -33.03 30.74 5.66
N LYS A 305 -33.34 30.61 4.39
CA LYS A 305 -32.56 29.84 3.44
C LYS A 305 -31.35 30.65 2.96
N GLN A 306 -30.17 30.09 3.09
CA GLN A 306 -28.94 30.63 2.55
C GLN A 306 -28.42 29.70 1.44
N ILE A 307 -27.81 30.30 0.39
CA ILE A 307 -27.20 29.55 -0.70
C ILE A 307 -25.70 29.49 -0.43
N VAL A 308 -25.16 28.27 -0.44
CA VAL A 308 -23.75 28.02 -0.15
C VAL A 308 -23.14 27.09 -1.19
N GLU A 309 -21.82 27.19 -1.35
CA GLU A 309 -21.00 26.27 -2.13
C GLU A 309 -20.22 25.35 -1.20
N ILE A 310 -20.16 24.07 -1.52
CA ILE A 310 -19.30 23.12 -0.82
C ILE A 310 -17.91 23.19 -1.44
N ILE A 311 -16.94 23.65 -0.66
CA ILE A 311 -15.53 23.71 -1.07
C ILE A 311 -14.83 22.40 -0.81
N HIS A 312 -15.13 21.75 0.34
CA HIS A 312 -14.49 20.50 0.73
C HIS A 312 -15.39 19.67 1.61
N ILE A 313 -15.24 18.33 1.52
CA ILE A 313 -15.97 17.39 2.39
C ILE A 313 -14.93 16.50 3.10
N GLU A 314 -15.03 16.42 4.42
CA GLU A 314 -14.22 15.52 5.23
C GLU A 314 -15.12 14.73 6.20
N GLY A 315 -15.23 13.43 5.97
CA GLY A 315 -16.09 12.55 6.77
C GLY A 315 -17.57 12.94 6.72
N ALA A 316 -18.14 13.35 7.86
CA ALA A 316 -19.54 13.79 7.99
C ALA A 316 -19.71 15.32 8.00
N ALA A 317 -18.65 16.08 7.72
CA ALA A 317 -18.64 17.54 7.70
C ALA A 317 -18.29 18.07 6.30
N ALA A 318 -18.83 19.25 5.98
CA ALA A 318 -18.51 19.99 4.76
C ALA A 318 -17.97 21.37 5.12
N PHE A 319 -16.90 21.79 4.45
CA PHE A 319 -16.43 23.17 4.47
C PHE A 319 -17.14 23.92 3.36
N ILE A 320 -17.89 24.95 3.76
CA ILE A 320 -18.76 25.72 2.86
C ILE A 320 -18.34 27.17 2.80
N SER A 321 -18.62 27.80 1.67
CA SER A 321 -18.50 29.25 1.46
C SER A 321 -19.83 29.81 0.96
N GLY A 322 -20.15 31.05 1.31
CA GLY A 322 -21.39 31.69 0.88
C GLY A 322 -21.77 32.87 1.77
N THR A 323 -23.04 33.25 1.74
CA THR A 323 -23.57 34.37 2.54
C THR A 323 -23.83 33.88 3.98
N ILE A 324 -22.75 33.68 4.72
CA ILE A 324 -22.75 33.22 6.12
C ILE A 324 -21.90 34.13 6.98
N SER A 325 -22.21 34.27 8.25
CA SER A 325 -21.49 35.11 9.21
C SER A 325 -21.13 34.32 10.48
N THR A 326 -20.01 34.69 11.11
CA THR A 326 -19.64 34.10 12.39
C THR A 326 -20.77 34.41 13.44
N GLY A 327 -21.20 33.35 14.11
CA GLY A 327 -22.30 33.44 15.08
C GLY A 327 -23.66 33.03 14.52
N ASP A 328 -23.79 32.84 13.19
CA ASP A 328 -25.03 32.32 12.62
C ASP A 328 -25.35 30.93 13.19
N MET A 329 -26.58 30.74 13.61
CA MET A 329 -27.08 29.46 14.04
C MET A 329 -27.65 28.71 12.84
N VAL A 330 -27.31 27.47 12.64
CA VAL A 330 -27.77 26.62 11.53
C VAL A 330 -28.46 25.36 12.01
N ALA A 331 -29.48 24.94 11.28
CA ALA A 331 -30.14 23.68 11.50
C ALA A 331 -29.18 22.53 11.11
N SER A 332 -28.67 21.80 12.09
CA SER A 332 -27.71 20.72 11.90
C SER A 332 -28.31 19.33 11.66
N GLY A 333 -29.64 19.23 11.70
CA GLY A 333 -30.39 18.00 11.43
C GLY A 333 -31.70 18.26 10.75
N GLY A 334 -32.08 17.43 9.76
CA GLY A 334 -33.35 17.51 9.09
C GLY A 334 -33.50 18.66 8.07
N ALA A 335 -32.44 19.26 7.60
CA ALA A 335 -32.43 20.35 6.62
C ALA A 335 -33.32 20.09 5.38
N ALA A 336 -33.42 18.84 4.95
CA ALA A 336 -34.31 18.46 3.84
C ALA A 336 -35.82 18.55 4.15
N LYS A 337 -36.19 18.69 5.42
CA LYS A 337 -37.60 18.81 5.90
C LYS A 337 -37.97 20.21 6.28
N VAL A 338 -37.02 21.13 6.32
CA VAL A 338 -37.24 22.52 6.72
C VAL A 338 -37.64 23.34 5.50
N ILE A 339 -38.70 24.11 5.59
CA ILE A 339 -39.21 25.00 4.55
C ILE A 339 -38.80 26.44 4.89
N ASP A 340 -38.38 27.19 3.88
CA ASP A 340 -38.03 28.61 4.02
C ASP A 340 -39.20 29.41 4.62
N SER A 341 -38.89 30.30 5.55
CA SER A 341 -39.86 31.12 6.30
C SER A 341 -40.75 30.31 7.30
N GLU A 342 -40.39 29.08 7.64
CA GLU A 342 -41.07 28.31 8.65
C GLU A 342 -40.76 28.82 10.06
N ILE A 343 -41.79 28.90 10.92
CA ILE A 343 -41.64 29.27 12.33
C ILE A 343 -41.58 27.99 13.14
N LEU A 344 -40.39 27.67 13.66
CA LEU A 344 -40.17 26.49 14.49
C LEU A 344 -40.24 26.87 15.96
N ARG A 345 -40.87 26.00 16.80
CA ARG A 345 -40.83 26.12 18.26
C ARG A 345 -39.69 25.23 18.78
N ALA A 346 -38.81 25.82 19.58
CA ALA A 346 -37.85 25.02 20.35
C ALA A 346 -38.59 24.31 21.48
N GLN A 347 -38.30 23.07 21.70
CA GLN A 347 -38.63 22.37 22.95
C GLN A 347 -37.56 22.64 23.99
#